data_0b360e969e0146bf8cb7a7adabab6cb9
#
_entry.id   0b360e969e0146bf8cb7a7adabab6cb9
#
_cell.length_a   1.000
_cell.length_b   1.000
_cell.length_c   1.000
_cell.angle_alpha   90.00
_cell.angle_beta   90.00
_cell.angle_gamma   90.00
#
_symmetry.space_group_name_H-M   'P 1'
#
loop_
_entity.id
_entity.type
_entity.pdbx_description
1 polymer ?
#
loop_
_entity_poly.entity_id
_entity_poly.type
_entity_poly.pdbx_seq_one_letter_code
_entity_poly.pdbx_strand_id
1 'polypeptide(L)'
;MNTSKVYFTNLRTPPSSNLLDKMERLVKRAGIANIDFKNQFVAIKIHFGEPGNLAYIRPNYAARLVSLIRELGAKPFLTDCNTLYSGRRSNAVDHLQSAMENGFNPMSAGCNVIIADGVKGTDYREIEIDGQYCKAPKIGAAIADADIIISM
;
A
#
# COMPACT_ATOMS: atom_id res chain seq x y z
N MET A 1 22.40 5.09 18.98
CA MET A 1 21.46 4.58 17.96
C MET A 1 20.11 5.24 18.21
N ASN A 2 19.56 5.92 17.21
CA ASN A 2 18.19 6.44 17.33
C ASN A 2 17.23 5.26 17.22
N THR A 3 16.43 5.00 18.28
CA THR A 3 15.40 3.96 18.27
C THR A 3 14.16 4.49 17.56
N SER A 4 13.60 3.72 16.63
CA SER A 4 12.33 4.04 15.98
C SER A 4 11.16 3.84 16.95
N LYS A 5 10.23 4.80 16.97
CA LYS A 5 9.00 4.66 17.76
C LYS A 5 8.03 3.71 17.08
N VAL A 6 7.51 2.75 17.84
CA VAL A 6 6.45 1.83 17.40
C VAL A 6 5.14 2.23 18.09
N TYR A 7 4.08 2.38 17.29
CA TYR A 7 2.75 2.69 17.79
C TYR A 7 1.87 1.45 17.69
N PHE A 8 1.26 1.08 18.79
CA PHE A 8 0.47 -0.15 18.90
C PHE A 8 -0.93 0.13 19.43
N THR A 9 -1.92 -0.60 18.93
CA THR A 9 -3.26 -0.70 19.50
C THR A 9 -3.76 -2.15 19.42
N ASN A 10 -4.57 -2.57 20.39
CA ASN A 10 -5.19 -3.89 20.37
C ASN A 10 -6.47 -3.90 19.51
N LEU A 11 -7.07 -5.08 19.29
CA LEU A 11 -8.29 -5.25 18.50
C LEU A 11 -9.60 -5.05 19.30
N ARG A 12 -9.53 -4.73 20.61
CA ARG A 12 -10.72 -4.47 21.43
C ARG A 12 -11.32 -3.11 21.06
N THR A 13 -12.63 -3.05 20.86
CA THR A 13 -13.36 -1.80 20.57
C THR A 13 -14.52 -1.62 21.53
N PRO A 14 -14.76 -0.41 22.08
CA PRO A 14 -15.99 -0.09 22.77
C PRO A 14 -17.15 0.08 21.77
N PRO A 15 -18.42 0.06 22.20
CA PRO A 15 -19.57 0.24 21.31
C PRO A 15 -19.56 1.56 20.49
N SER A 16 -18.85 2.58 20.97
CA SER A 16 -18.75 3.90 20.33
C SER A 16 -17.64 4.03 19.30
N SER A 17 -16.88 2.96 19.00
CA SER A 17 -15.73 3.01 18.07
C SER A 17 -15.55 1.66 17.37
N ASN A 18 -14.93 1.68 16.22
CA ASN A 18 -14.60 0.48 15.42
C ASN A 18 -13.10 0.38 15.15
N LEU A 19 -12.66 -0.70 14.51
CA LEU A 19 -11.24 -0.93 14.22
C LEU A 19 -10.66 0.08 13.23
N LEU A 20 -11.46 0.58 12.28
CA LEU A 20 -11.03 1.59 11.30
C LEU A 20 -10.76 2.93 11.99
N ASP A 21 -11.63 3.33 12.93
CA ASP A 21 -11.42 4.53 13.73
C ASP A 21 -10.17 4.42 14.62
N LYS A 22 -9.92 3.21 15.14
CA LYS A 22 -8.69 2.95 15.93
C LYS A 22 -7.44 3.03 15.07
N MET A 23 -7.47 2.46 13.87
CA MET A 23 -6.35 2.57 12.91
C MET A 23 -6.08 4.04 12.56
N GLU A 24 -7.10 4.79 12.22
CA GLU A 24 -6.95 6.21 11.87
C GLU A 24 -6.34 7.01 13.03
N ARG A 25 -6.84 6.83 14.25
CA ARG A 25 -6.25 7.48 15.44
C ARG A 25 -4.80 7.07 15.67
N LEU A 26 -4.46 5.80 15.44
CA LEU A 26 -3.10 5.30 15.57
C LEU A 26 -2.16 5.94 14.57
N VAL A 27 -2.57 5.98 13.31
CA VAL A 27 -1.80 6.59 12.20
C VAL A 27 -1.63 8.09 12.41
N LYS A 28 -2.69 8.79 12.85
CA LYS A 28 -2.59 10.22 13.23
C LYS A 28 -1.61 10.43 14.39
N ARG A 29 -1.67 9.58 15.43
CA ARG A 29 -0.74 9.64 16.57
C ARG A 29 0.70 9.30 16.16
N ALA A 30 0.89 8.46 15.17
CA ALA A 30 2.20 8.16 14.60
C ALA A 30 2.80 9.34 13.81
N GLY A 31 2.00 10.37 13.52
CA GLY A 31 2.47 11.62 12.93
C GLY A 31 2.25 11.73 11.42
N ILE A 32 1.31 10.97 10.85
CA ILE A 32 1.04 11.05 9.39
C ILE A 32 0.72 12.48 8.94
N ALA A 33 0.05 13.28 9.77
CA ALA A 33 -0.28 14.67 9.45
C ALA A 33 0.92 15.62 9.42
N ASN A 34 2.11 15.18 9.86
CA ASN A 34 3.34 15.97 9.81
C ASN A 34 4.07 15.82 8.47
N ILE A 35 3.59 14.94 7.59
CA ILE A 35 4.12 14.73 6.24
C ILE A 35 3.42 15.72 5.31
N ASP A 36 4.17 16.40 4.45
CA ASP A 36 3.58 17.26 3.41
C ASP A 36 3.03 16.39 2.27
N PHE A 37 1.73 16.19 2.28
CA PHE A 37 1.00 15.42 1.28
C PHE A 37 0.45 16.25 0.13
N LYS A 38 0.54 17.57 0.20
CA LYS A 38 -0.13 18.45 -0.76
C LYS A 38 0.35 18.20 -2.19
N ASN A 39 -0.59 17.78 -3.05
CA ASN A 39 -0.37 17.43 -4.46
C ASN A 39 0.56 16.24 -4.73
N GLN A 40 1.02 15.54 -3.70
CA GLN A 40 1.94 14.41 -3.82
C GLN A 40 1.24 13.14 -4.34
N PHE A 41 1.95 12.33 -5.13
CA PHE A 41 1.56 10.97 -5.47
C PHE A 41 1.97 10.03 -4.34
N VAL A 42 0.99 9.28 -3.80
CA VAL A 42 1.22 8.38 -2.66
C VAL A 42 0.97 6.94 -3.07
N ALA A 43 2.02 6.15 -3.13
CA ALA A 43 1.93 4.71 -3.34
C ALA A 43 1.62 4.01 -2.01
N ILE A 44 0.44 3.43 -1.88
CA ILE A 44 0.09 2.57 -0.75
C ILE A 44 0.37 1.13 -1.18
N LYS A 45 1.52 0.60 -0.76
CA LYS A 45 1.91 -0.78 -1.03
C LYS A 45 1.13 -1.71 -0.12
N ILE A 46 0.41 -2.64 -0.72
CA ILE A 46 -0.40 -3.63 -0.01
C ILE A 46 -0.42 -4.95 -0.79
N HIS A 47 -0.40 -6.07 -0.08
CA HIS A 47 -0.64 -7.38 -0.67
C HIS A 47 -2.13 -7.58 -0.93
N PHE A 48 -2.53 -7.74 -2.20
CA PHE A 48 -3.95 -7.87 -2.60
C PHE A 48 -4.57 -9.23 -2.29
N GLY A 49 -3.84 -10.16 -1.69
CA GLY A 49 -4.29 -11.53 -1.42
C GLY A 49 -4.05 -12.47 -2.60
N GLU A 50 -4.01 -13.76 -2.31
CA GLU A 50 -4.00 -14.83 -3.31
C GLU A 50 -5.41 -15.37 -3.50
N PRO A 51 -5.78 -15.87 -4.70
CA PRO A 51 -7.06 -16.52 -4.92
C PRO A 51 -7.30 -17.66 -3.92
N GLY A 52 -8.44 -17.62 -3.22
CA GLY A 52 -8.81 -18.60 -2.21
C GLY A 52 -8.16 -18.42 -0.83
N ASN A 53 -7.21 -17.52 -0.66
CA ASN A 53 -6.65 -17.18 0.66
C ASN A 53 -7.34 -15.94 1.21
N LEU A 54 -7.89 -16.03 2.42
CA LEU A 54 -8.59 -14.92 3.09
C LEU A 54 -7.71 -14.19 4.13
N ALA A 55 -6.44 -14.60 4.30
CA ALA A 55 -5.50 -14.02 5.25
C ALA A 55 -4.75 -12.81 4.65
N TYR A 56 -5.49 -11.77 4.30
CA TYR A 56 -4.94 -10.49 3.84
C TYR A 56 -5.67 -9.31 4.51
N ILE A 57 -5.06 -8.13 4.47
CA ILE A 57 -5.67 -6.91 5.01
C ILE A 57 -6.91 -6.58 4.19
N ARG A 58 -8.05 -6.40 4.86
CA ARG A 58 -9.33 -6.13 4.18
C ARG A 58 -9.33 -4.77 3.49
N PRO A 59 -9.98 -4.64 2.32
CA PRO A 59 -10.06 -3.37 1.56
C PRO A 59 -10.55 -2.17 2.37
N ASN A 60 -11.40 -2.40 3.38
CA ASN A 60 -11.91 -1.36 4.27
C ASN A 60 -10.79 -0.55 4.99
N TYR A 61 -9.69 -1.23 5.37
CA TYR A 61 -8.55 -0.56 6.00
C TYR A 61 -7.81 0.32 4.99
N ALA A 62 -7.61 -0.20 3.77
CA ALA A 62 -7.01 0.58 2.69
C ALA A 62 -7.88 1.80 2.34
N ALA A 63 -9.19 1.62 2.21
CA ALA A 63 -10.14 2.70 1.93
C ALA A 63 -10.08 3.82 2.99
N ARG A 64 -10.02 3.46 4.29
CA ARG A 64 -9.91 4.45 5.36
C ARG A 64 -8.59 5.23 5.29
N LEU A 65 -7.48 4.56 4.98
CA LEU A 65 -6.19 5.22 4.80
C LEU A 65 -6.18 6.13 3.57
N VAL A 66 -6.75 5.67 2.45
CA VAL A 66 -6.93 6.46 1.22
C VAL A 66 -7.73 7.73 1.49
N SER A 67 -8.84 7.64 2.24
CA SER A 67 -9.65 8.81 2.62
C SER A 67 -8.81 9.82 3.41
N LEU A 68 -8.11 9.35 4.44
CA LEU A 68 -7.24 10.20 5.24
C LEU A 68 -6.16 10.92 4.43
N ILE A 69 -5.49 10.19 3.53
CA ILE A 69 -4.43 10.75 2.68
C ILE A 69 -5.00 11.77 1.68
N ARG A 70 -6.20 11.55 1.14
CA ARG A 70 -6.88 12.52 0.28
C ARG A 70 -7.28 13.77 1.03
N GLU A 71 -7.76 13.65 2.27
CA GLU A 71 -8.06 14.80 3.14
C GLU A 71 -6.81 15.64 3.41
N LEU A 72 -5.63 15.04 3.41
CA LEU A 72 -4.33 15.72 3.51
C LEU A 72 -3.84 16.30 2.17
N GLY A 73 -4.61 16.17 1.09
CA GLY A 73 -4.38 16.82 -0.20
C GLY A 73 -3.54 16.03 -1.20
N ALA A 74 -3.33 14.74 -0.98
CA ALA A 74 -2.55 13.87 -1.86
C ALA A 74 -3.39 13.13 -2.92
N LYS A 75 -2.68 12.45 -3.83
CA LYS A 75 -3.20 11.59 -4.90
C LYS A 75 -2.80 10.14 -4.62
N PRO A 76 -3.51 9.41 -3.74
CA PRO A 76 -3.17 8.04 -3.40
C PRO A 76 -3.58 7.05 -4.48
N PHE A 77 -2.79 5.98 -4.61
CA PHE A 77 -3.12 4.77 -5.35
C PHE A 77 -2.65 3.53 -4.58
N LEU A 78 -3.37 2.41 -4.73
CA LEU A 78 -2.94 1.12 -4.20
C LEU A 78 -1.99 0.45 -5.19
N THR A 79 -0.98 -0.24 -4.70
CA THR A 79 0.02 -0.89 -5.55
C THR A 79 0.61 -2.16 -4.93
N ASP A 80 1.06 -3.03 -5.81
CA ASP A 80 1.97 -4.14 -5.55
C ASP A 80 2.78 -4.40 -6.83
N CYS A 81 3.81 -5.24 -6.75
CA CYS A 81 4.52 -5.75 -7.92
C CYS A 81 4.08 -7.18 -8.25
N ASN A 82 4.30 -7.61 -9.50
CA ASN A 82 4.08 -8.98 -9.89
C ASN A 82 4.99 -9.95 -9.12
N THR A 83 4.51 -11.17 -8.90
CA THR A 83 5.30 -12.19 -8.21
C THR A 83 6.32 -12.84 -9.14
N LEU A 84 7.48 -13.21 -8.58
CA LEU A 84 8.49 -13.97 -9.32
C LEU A 84 8.12 -15.45 -9.47
N TYR A 85 7.25 -15.98 -8.63
CA TYR A 85 6.73 -17.33 -8.73
C TYR A 85 5.48 -17.37 -9.63
N SER A 86 5.24 -18.53 -10.22
CA SER A 86 4.05 -18.76 -11.05
C SER A 86 2.76 -18.66 -10.25
N GLY A 87 1.74 -18.02 -10.81
CA GLY A 87 0.44 -17.84 -10.17
C GLY A 87 -0.32 -16.68 -10.79
N ARG A 88 -1.52 -16.42 -10.29
CA ARG A 88 -2.40 -15.37 -10.83
C ARG A 88 -1.90 -13.94 -10.56
N ARG A 89 -0.79 -13.78 -9.85
CA ARG A 89 -0.16 -12.47 -9.64
C ARG A 89 1.19 -12.35 -10.37
N SER A 90 1.53 -13.25 -11.30
CA SER A 90 2.77 -13.21 -12.06
C SER A 90 2.77 -12.26 -13.26
N ASN A 91 1.63 -11.65 -13.57
CA ASN A 91 1.46 -10.61 -14.57
C ASN A 91 0.36 -9.63 -14.14
N ALA A 92 0.40 -8.40 -14.63
CA ALA A 92 -0.51 -7.35 -14.14
C ALA A 92 -1.97 -7.60 -14.51
N VAL A 93 -2.28 -8.31 -15.59
CA VAL A 93 -3.67 -8.56 -16.01
C VAL A 93 -4.36 -9.46 -14.97
N ASP A 94 -3.77 -10.62 -14.68
CA ASP A 94 -4.29 -11.57 -13.71
C ASP A 94 -4.16 -11.06 -12.28
N HIS A 95 -3.11 -10.26 -12.00
CA HIS A 95 -2.91 -9.64 -10.69
C HIS A 95 -4.01 -8.62 -10.37
N LEU A 96 -4.37 -7.75 -11.31
CA LEU A 96 -5.51 -6.83 -11.15
C LEU A 96 -6.83 -7.57 -11.01
N GLN A 97 -7.03 -8.65 -11.76
CA GLN A 97 -8.21 -9.50 -11.61
C GLN A 97 -8.28 -10.12 -10.20
N SER A 98 -7.16 -10.63 -9.69
CA SER A 98 -7.06 -11.16 -8.32
C SER A 98 -7.34 -10.09 -7.27
N ALA A 99 -6.83 -8.87 -7.47
CA ALA A 99 -7.13 -7.74 -6.58
C ALA A 99 -8.62 -7.41 -6.56
N MET A 100 -9.27 -7.36 -7.72
CA MET A 100 -10.72 -7.11 -7.82
C MET A 100 -11.56 -8.19 -7.15
N GLU A 101 -11.22 -9.48 -7.35
CA GLU A 101 -11.90 -10.62 -6.71
C GLU A 101 -11.77 -10.57 -5.18
N ASN A 102 -10.66 -10.07 -4.66
CA ASN A 102 -10.42 -9.86 -3.23
C ASN A 102 -10.96 -8.51 -2.71
N GLY A 103 -11.70 -7.78 -3.55
CA GLY A 103 -12.40 -6.56 -3.20
C GLY A 103 -11.57 -5.28 -3.31
N PHE A 104 -10.37 -5.32 -3.87
CA PHE A 104 -9.56 -4.12 -4.14
C PHE A 104 -9.83 -3.57 -5.54
N ASN A 105 -10.64 -2.54 -5.62
CA ASN A 105 -10.97 -1.83 -6.85
C ASN A 105 -11.29 -0.37 -6.53
N PRO A 106 -11.40 0.52 -7.53
CA PRO A 106 -11.65 1.94 -7.29
C PRO A 106 -12.92 2.26 -6.49
N MET A 107 -13.95 1.43 -6.59
CA MET A 107 -15.21 1.63 -5.88
C MET A 107 -15.11 1.29 -4.39
N SER A 108 -14.41 0.22 -4.03
CA SER A 108 -14.25 -0.24 -2.65
C SER A 108 -13.10 0.44 -1.92
N ALA A 109 -11.97 0.66 -2.62
CA ALA A 109 -10.78 1.26 -2.05
C ALA A 109 -10.77 2.80 -2.10
N GLY A 110 -11.62 3.39 -2.95
CA GLY A 110 -11.67 4.83 -3.13
C GLY A 110 -10.52 5.41 -3.95
N CYS A 111 -9.61 4.60 -4.50
CA CYS A 111 -8.54 5.02 -5.40
C CYS A 111 -8.21 3.93 -6.42
N ASN A 112 -7.46 4.29 -7.45
CA ASN A 112 -7.02 3.34 -8.48
C ASN A 112 -6.02 2.32 -7.93
N VAL A 113 -5.97 1.16 -8.59
CA VAL A 113 -4.96 0.11 -8.36
C VAL A 113 -4.01 0.10 -9.54
N ILE A 114 -2.71 0.15 -9.28
CA ILE A 114 -1.65 0.13 -10.29
C ILE A 114 -0.67 -0.98 -9.92
N ILE A 115 -0.40 -1.90 -10.86
CA ILE A 115 0.67 -2.88 -10.69
C ILE A 115 1.98 -2.20 -11.11
N ALA A 116 2.90 -2.04 -10.16
CA ALA A 116 3.97 -1.07 -10.26
C ALA A 116 5.08 -1.42 -11.24
N ASP A 117 5.23 -2.68 -11.60
CA ASP A 117 6.29 -3.20 -12.47
C ASP A 117 5.79 -3.60 -13.87
N GLY A 118 4.63 -3.05 -14.29
CA GLY A 118 4.07 -3.22 -15.63
C GLY A 118 3.48 -4.61 -15.89
N VAL A 119 3.11 -4.86 -17.16
CA VAL A 119 2.34 -6.06 -17.53
C VAL A 119 3.08 -7.36 -17.18
N LYS A 120 4.38 -7.41 -17.39
CA LYS A 120 5.21 -8.63 -17.28
C LYS A 120 6.22 -8.58 -16.12
N GLY A 121 6.14 -7.61 -15.21
CA GLY A 121 7.12 -7.45 -14.14
C GLY A 121 8.49 -6.96 -14.64
N THR A 122 8.53 -6.25 -15.77
CA THR A 122 9.77 -5.78 -16.41
C THR A 122 9.95 -4.27 -16.38
N ASP A 123 8.95 -3.54 -15.90
CA ASP A 123 8.98 -2.09 -15.78
C ASP A 123 9.47 -1.70 -14.37
N TYR A 124 10.78 -1.55 -14.23
CA TYR A 124 11.43 -1.22 -12.96
C TYR A 124 12.54 -0.19 -13.13
N ARG A 125 12.94 0.42 -12.02
CA ARG A 125 14.15 1.25 -11.90
C ARG A 125 15.12 0.60 -10.93
N GLU A 126 16.40 0.62 -11.27
CA GLU A 126 17.48 0.26 -10.35
C GLU A 126 17.83 1.50 -9.52
N ILE A 127 17.79 1.35 -8.21
CA ILE A 127 18.07 2.44 -7.27
C ILE A 127 19.31 2.08 -6.46
N GLU A 128 20.38 2.86 -6.64
CA GLU A 128 21.61 2.64 -5.90
C GLU A 128 21.39 2.88 -4.40
N ILE A 129 21.83 1.94 -3.59
CA ILE A 129 21.82 2.02 -2.12
C ILE A 129 23.15 1.55 -1.55
N ASP A 130 23.51 2.02 -0.36
CA ASP A 130 24.65 1.52 0.39
C ASP A 130 24.28 0.28 1.22
N GLY A 131 23.71 -0.73 0.57
CA GLY A 131 23.31 -1.97 1.20
C GLY A 131 24.47 -2.97 1.32
N GLN A 132 24.48 -3.80 2.36
CA GLN A 132 25.53 -4.81 2.55
C GLN A 132 25.48 -5.90 1.46
N TYR A 133 24.28 -6.39 1.10
CA TYR A 133 24.08 -7.51 0.18
C TYR A 133 23.50 -7.10 -1.18
N CYS A 134 22.78 -6.01 -1.25
CA CYS A 134 22.20 -5.49 -2.49
C CYS A 134 22.64 -4.04 -2.69
N LYS A 135 23.19 -3.73 -3.86
CA LYS A 135 23.67 -2.38 -4.20
C LYS A 135 22.68 -1.59 -5.05
N ALA A 136 21.91 -2.27 -5.90
CA ALA A 136 20.95 -1.68 -6.81
C ALA A 136 19.66 -2.53 -6.89
N PRO A 137 18.77 -2.46 -5.89
CA PRO A 137 17.49 -3.16 -5.96
C PRO A 137 16.63 -2.64 -7.10
N LYS A 138 15.87 -3.55 -7.70
CA LYS A 138 14.87 -3.25 -8.73
C LYS A 138 13.56 -2.88 -8.07
N ILE A 139 13.12 -1.65 -8.27
CA ILE A 139 11.87 -1.11 -7.73
C ILE A 139 10.90 -0.88 -8.87
N GLY A 140 9.67 -1.38 -8.75
CA GLY A 140 8.63 -1.16 -9.77
C GLY A 140 8.47 0.33 -10.10
N ALA A 141 8.41 0.66 -11.39
CA ALA A 141 8.50 2.03 -11.88
C ALA A 141 7.43 2.95 -11.25
N ALA A 142 6.19 2.49 -11.11
CA ALA A 142 5.14 3.31 -10.50
C ALA A 142 5.38 3.60 -8.99
N ILE A 143 6.07 2.71 -8.27
CA ILE A 143 6.49 2.97 -6.88
C ILE A 143 7.64 3.98 -6.88
N ALA A 144 8.59 3.84 -7.80
CA ALA A 144 9.73 4.76 -7.92
C ALA A 144 9.31 6.17 -8.35
N ASP A 145 8.19 6.31 -9.05
CA ASP A 145 7.60 7.60 -9.45
C ASP A 145 6.75 8.25 -8.36
N ALA A 146 6.44 7.54 -7.28
CA ALA A 146 5.68 8.12 -6.17
C ALA A 146 6.57 9.00 -5.28
N ASP A 147 6.01 10.10 -4.78
CA ASP A 147 6.68 11.01 -3.85
C ASP A 147 6.74 10.43 -2.43
N ILE A 148 5.74 9.65 -2.07
CA ILE A 148 5.60 9.04 -0.74
C ILE A 148 5.17 7.59 -0.87
N ILE A 149 5.78 6.70 -0.08
CA ILE A 149 5.44 5.29 -0.01
C ILE A 149 4.92 4.97 1.39
N ILE A 150 3.75 4.34 1.47
CA ILE A 150 3.20 3.80 2.70
C ILE A 150 3.01 2.30 2.52
N SER A 151 3.62 1.49 3.39
CA SER A 151 3.46 0.03 3.39
C SER A 151 2.40 -0.39 4.41
N MET A 152 1.41 -1.18 3.97
CA MET A 152 0.36 -1.76 4.79
C MET A 152 0.56 -3.26 4.97
#